data_5e18a82e4b69924f7a6d263650c2c59d
#
_entry.id   5e18a82e4b69924f7a6d263650c2c59d
#
_cell.length_a   1.000
_cell.length_b   1.000
_cell.length_c   1.000
_cell.angle_alpha   90.00
_cell.angle_beta   90.00
_cell.angle_gamma   90.00
#
_symmetry.space_group_name_H-M   'P 1'
#
loop_
_entity.id
_entity.type
_entity.pdbx_description
1 polymer ?
#
loop_
_entity_poly.entity_id
_entity_poly.type
_entity_poly.pdbx_seq_one_letter_code
_entity_poly.pdbx_strand_id
1 'polypeptide(L)'
;MAFEFTDANFQETALNSTQPVLVDFWAEWCGPCRMVGPVVEEIAQEMSGKALVGKLDVDSNPQVATQYGIRSIPTLLVFKNGQVVEKQVGVVPKQNLVALLEAHMG
;
A
#
# COMPACT_ATOMS: atom_id res chain seq x y z
N MET A 1 6.73 2.18 -11.79
CA MET A 1 7.24 2.41 -10.43
C MET A 1 6.10 2.53 -9.45
N ALA A 2 6.33 2.16 -8.20
CA ALA A 2 5.32 2.34 -7.18
C ALA A 2 5.10 3.82 -6.89
N PHE A 3 3.87 4.19 -6.67
CA PHE A 3 3.51 5.55 -6.32
C PHE A 3 4.03 5.88 -4.91
N GLU A 4 4.45 7.11 -4.69
CA GLU A 4 4.91 7.55 -3.38
C GLU A 4 3.79 8.29 -2.65
N PHE A 5 3.17 7.61 -1.68
CA PHE A 5 2.14 8.23 -0.85
C PHE A 5 2.78 9.04 0.26
N THR A 6 2.19 10.19 0.55
CA THR A 6 2.65 11.07 1.64
C THR A 6 1.46 11.54 2.44
N ASP A 7 1.72 12.11 3.62
CA ASP A 7 0.66 12.74 4.41
C ASP A 7 -0.05 13.82 3.60
N ALA A 8 0.70 14.54 2.76
CA ALA A 8 0.16 15.64 1.97
C ALA A 8 -0.74 15.18 0.83
N ASN A 9 -0.43 14.04 0.19
CA ASN A 9 -1.17 13.62 -1.00
C ASN A 9 -2.16 12.48 -0.76
N PHE A 10 -2.21 11.93 0.45
CA PHE A 10 -2.97 10.70 0.70
C PHE A 10 -4.46 10.84 0.41
N GLN A 11 -5.06 11.94 0.84
CA GLN A 11 -6.49 12.20 0.61
C GLN A 11 -6.81 12.18 -0.88
N GLU A 12 -6.05 12.93 -1.67
CA GLU A 12 -6.32 13.07 -3.10
C GLU A 12 -6.04 11.81 -3.89
N THR A 13 -5.03 11.03 -3.49
CA THR A 13 -4.60 9.88 -4.28
C THR A 13 -5.23 8.59 -3.80
N ALA A 14 -5.08 8.25 -2.52
CA ALA A 14 -5.54 6.97 -2.02
C ALA A 14 -7.03 6.98 -1.71
N LEU A 15 -7.50 8.01 -0.99
CA LEU A 15 -8.87 8.01 -0.51
C LEU A 15 -9.88 8.41 -1.57
N ASN A 16 -9.49 9.26 -2.51
CA ASN A 16 -10.39 9.71 -3.58
C ASN A 16 -10.33 8.84 -4.85
N SER A 17 -9.53 7.78 -4.82
CA SER A 17 -9.39 6.90 -5.98
C SER A 17 -10.66 6.09 -6.23
N THR A 18 -11.03 5.94 -7.50
CA THR A 18 -12.11 5.04 -7.91
C THR A 18 -11.60 3.63 -8.15
N GLN A 19 -10.29 3.46 -8.24
CA GLN A 19 -9.64 2.17 -8.39
C GLN A 19 -9.24 1.64 -7.02
N PRO A 20 -9.03 0.31 -6.88
CA PRO A 20 -8.43 -0.22 -5.66
C PRO A 20 -7.03 0.36 -5.46
N VAL A 21 -6.66 0.56 -4.21
CA VAL A 21 -5.37 1.15 -3.86
C VAL A 21 -4.65 0.22 -2.89
N LEU A 22 -3.40 -0.11 -3.21
CA LEU A 22 -2.54 -0.89 -2.31
C LEU A 22 -1.49 0.06 -1.74
N VAL A 23 -1.41 0.14 -0.42
CA VAL A 23 -0.41 0.97 0.27
C VAL A 23 0.49 0.09 1.12
N ASP A 24 1.79 0.14 0.84
CA ASP A 24 2.82 -0.55 1.61
C ASP A 24 3.42 0.44 2.62
N PHE A 25 3.10 0.24 3.89
CA PHE A 25 3.66 1.05 4.98
C PHE A 25 5.01 0.47 5.37
N TRP A 26 6.08 1.24 5.21
CA TRP A 26 7.46 0.76 5.34
C TRP A 26 8.36 1.80 5.98
N ALA A 27 9.59 1.41 6.31
CA ALA A 27 10.64 2.33 6.76
C ALA A 27 12.00 1.81 6.29
N GLU A 28 12.97 2.72 6.16
CA GLU A 28 14.30 2.36 5.67
C GLU A 28 15.03 1.37 6.58
N TRP A 29 14.83 1.49 7.89
CA TRP A 29 15.49 0.63 8.87
C TRP A 29 14.87 -0.76 8.97
N CYS A 30 13.78 -0.99 8.29
CA CYS A 30 12.99 -2.22 8.41
C CYS A 30 13.51 -3.28 7.43
N GLY A 31 14.16 -4.32 7.95
CA GLY A 31 14.68 -5.41 7.13
C GLY A 31 13.61 -6.12 6.32
N PRO A 32 12.53 -6.62 6.96
CA PRO A 32 11.46 -7.31 6.21
C PRO A 32 10.81 -6.44 5.14
N CYS A 33 10.76 -5.13 5.33
CA CYS A 33 10.20 -4.22 4.32
C CYS A 33 10.99 -4.26 3.02
N ARG A 34 12.29 -4.54 3.10
CA ARG A 34 13.15 -4.62 1.91
C ARG A 34 12.82 -5.83 1.05
N MET A 35 12.18 -6.84 1.61
CA MET A 35 11.72 -8.00 0.86
C MET A 35 10.41 -7.72 0.13
N VAL A 36 9.56 -6.89 0.74
CA VAL A 36 8.26 -6.55 0.18
C VAL A 36 8.36 -5.45 -0.88
N GLY A 37 9.27 -4.50 -0.68
CA GLY A 37 9.42 -3.36 -1.59
C GLY A 37 9.50 -3.72 -3.06
N PRO A 38 10.42 -4.61 -3.46
CA PRO A 38 10.53 -5.01 -4.87
C PRO A 38 9.26 -5.65 -5.41
N VAL A 39 8.55 -6.42 -4.57
CA VAL A 39 7.30 -7.06 -4.95
C VAL A 39 6.23 -5.99 -5.22
N VAL A 40 6.16 -4.97 -4.37
CA VAL A 40 5.22 -3.85 -4.55
C VAL A 40 5.51 -3.11 -5.85
N GLU A 41 6.81 -2.92 -6.18
CA GLU A 41 7.20 -2.29 -7.45
C GLU A 41 6.71 -3.10 -8.65
N GLU A 42 6.84 -4.43 -8.59
CA GLU A 42 6.36 -5.30 -9.66
C GLU A 42 4.85 -5.20 -9.82
N ILE A 43 4.13 -5.23 -8.70
CA ILE A 43 2.67 -5.15 -8.73
C ILE A 43 2.23 -3.80 -9.29
N ALA A 44 2.91 -2.72 -8.91
CA ALA A 44 2.61 -1.38 -9.42
C ALA A 44 2.69 -1.34 -10.95
N GLN A 45 3.71 -1.98 -11.51
CA GLN A 45 3.91 -2.04 -12.94
C GLN A 45 2.84 -2.87 -13.63
N GLU A 46 2.54 -4.04 -13.06
CA GLU A 46 1.56 -4.96 -13.64
C GLU A 46 0.12 -4.45 -13.54
N MET A 47 -0.18 -3.67 -12.52
CA MET A 47 -1.54 -3.19 -12.25
C MET A 47 -1.80 -1.78 -12.76
N SER A 48 -0.86 -1.22 -13.52
CA SER A 48 -1.01 0.13 -14.08
C SER A 48 -2.32 0.25 -14.84
N GLY A 49 -3.11 1.26 -14.52
CA GLY A 49 -4.42 1.48 -15.11
C GLY A 49 -5.55 0.69 -14.47
N LYS A 50 -5.25 -0.27 -13.58
CA LYS A 50 -6.27 -1.09 -12.92
C LYS A 50 -6.33 -0.86 -11.41
N ALA A 51 -5.20 -0.52 -10.81
CA ALA A 51 -5.11 -0.23 -9.38
C ALA A 51 -3.98 0.77 -9.17
N LEU A 52 -4.09 1.55 -8.11
CA LEU A 52 -3.02 2.44 -7.69
C LEU A 52 -2.22 1.71 -6.62
N VAL A 53 -0.94 1.48 -6.90
CA VAL A 53 -0.07 0.70 -6.02
C VAL A 53 1.11 1.56 -5.61
N GLY A 54 1.35 1.67 -4.32
CA GLY A 54 2.43 2.52 -3.85
C GLY A 54 2.91 2.21 -2.45
N LYS A 55 3.82 3.05 -1.99
CA LYS A 55 4.51 2.91 -0.71
C LYS A 55 4.39 4.18 0.09
N LEU A 56 4.35 4.04 1.41
CA LEU A 56 4.32 5.17 2.33
C LEU A 56 5.38 4.95 3.41
N ASP A 57 6.37 5.84 3.48
CA ASP A 57 7.43 5.82 4.49
C ASP A 57 6.85 6.37 5.79
N VAL A 58 6.73 5.52 6.81
CA VAL A 58 6.07 5.90 8.07
C VAL A 58 6.86 6.92 8.88
N ASP A 59 8.16 6.97 8.69
CA ASP A 59 9.00 7.94 9.42
C ASP A 59 8.81 9.34 8.87
N SER A 60 8.69 9.46 7.55
CA SER A 60 8.47 10.76 6.89
C SER A 60 7.00 11.17 6.89
N ASN A 61 6.09 10.21 7.07
CA ASN A 61 4.65 10.45 6.94
C ASN A 61 3.91 9.82 8.12
N PRO A 62 4.13 10.32 9.34
CA PRO A 62 3.57 9.70 10.54
C PRO A 62 2.07 9.91 10.71
N GLN A 63 1.47 10.92 10.07
CA GLN A 63 0.06 11.21 10.27
C GLN A 63 -0.84 10.09 9.74
N VAL A 64 -0.60 9.67 8.50
CA VAL A 64 -1.39 8.59 7.89
C VAL A 64 -1.16 7.29 8.64
N ALA A 65 0.09 6.97 8.98
CA ALA A 65 0.40 5.75 9.73
C ALA A 65 -0.34 5.71 11.05
N THR A 66 -0.38 6.83 11.79
CA THR A 66 -1.10 6.93 13.05
C THR A 66 -2.60 6.80 12.83
N GLN A 67 -3.12 7.47 11.81
CA GLN A 67 -4.54 7.46 11.50
C GLN A 67 -5.08 6.03 11.30
N TYR A 68 -4.30 5.18 10.67
CA TYR A 68 -4.70 3.79 10.40
C TYR A 68 -4.14 2.79 11.39
N GLY A 69 -3.55 3.27 12.49
CA GLY A 69 -3.10 2.41 13.57
C GLY A 69 -1.99 1.45 13.17
N ILE A 70 -1.07 1.89 12.31
CA ILE A 70 0.03 1.05 11.84
C ILE A 70 1.03 0.90 12.98
N ARG A 71 1.16 -0.32 13.52
CA ARG A 71 2.04 -0.61 14.65
C ARG A 71 3.24 -1.46 14.29
N SER A 72 3.11 -2.26 13.26
CA SER A 72 4.20 -3.09 12.77
C SER A 72 4.34 -2.91 11.28
N ILE A 73 5.55 -3.07 10.77
CA ILE A 73 5.84 -2.90 9.35
C ILE A 73 6.66 -4.10 8.86
N PRO A 74 6.46 -4.52 7.60
CA PRO A 74 5.53 -3.92 6.64
C PRO A 74 4.08 -4.24 6.98
N THR A 75 3.21 -3.29 6.76
CA THR A 75 1.75 -3.50 6.75
C THR A 75 1.25 -3.02 5.41
N LEU A 76 0.43 -3.83 4.78
CA LEU A 76 -0.15 -3.48 3.49
C LEU A 76 -1.67 -3.36 3.66
N LEU A 77 -2.20 -2.22 3.25
CA LEU A 77 -3.64 -1.97 3.28
C LEU A 77 -4.15 -1.85 1.86
N VAL A 78 -5.32 -2.43 1.61
CA VAL A 78 -6.03 -2.20 0.36
C VAL A 78 -7.21 -1.29 0.67
N PHE A 79 -7.30 -0.21 -0.10
CA PHE A 79 -8.41 0.76 0.00
C PHE A 79 -9.30 0.61 -1.21
N LYS A 80 -10.59 0.76 -0.99
CA LYS A 80 -11.59 0.86 -2.07
C LYS A 80 -12.63 1.89 -1.65
N ASN A 81 -12.84 2.88 -2.51
CA ASN A 81 -13.79 3.96 -2.24
C ASN A 81 -13.52 4.66 -0.90
N GLY A 82 -12.24 4.87 -0.60
CA GLY A 82 -11.82 5.60 0.59
C GLY A 82 -11.82 4.79 1.88
N GLN A 83 -12.07 3.49 1.81
CA GLN A 83 -12.14 2.64 3.00
C GLN A 83 -11.17 1.49 2.92
N VAL A 84 -10.61 1.09 4.07
CA VAL A 84 -9.76 -0.10 4.16
C VAL A 84 -10.63 -1.34 3.98
N VAL A 85 -10.31 -2.14 2.98
CA VAL A 85 -11.05 -3.38 2.70
C VAL A 85 -10.21 -4.63 2.95
N GLU A 86 -8.87 -4.51 2.94
CA GLU A 86 -7.98 -5.63 3.24
C GLU A 86 -6.77 -5.13 4.03
N LYS A 87 -6.23 -6.01 4.89
CA LYS A 87 -5.04 -5.71 5.67
C LYS A 87 -4.15 -6.95 5.72
N GLN A 88 -2.87 -6.76 5.43
CA GLN A 88 -1.89 -7.83 5.48
C GLN A 88 -0.67 -7.33 6.26
N VAL A 89 -0.31 -8.01 7.33
CA VAL A 89 0.84 -7.65 8.16
C VAL A 89 1.98 -8.63 7.90
N GLY A 90 3.18 -8.09 7.68
CA GLY A 90 4.38 -8.88 7.48
C GLY A 90 4.63 -9.24 6.03
N VAL A 91 5.66 -10.05 5.81
CA VAL A 91 6.07 -10.49 4.47
C VAL A 91 5.11 -11.56 3.98
N VAL A 92 4.56 -11.36 2.79
CA VAL A 92 3.64 -12.32 2.16
C VAL A 92 4.05 -12.50 0.70
N PRO A 93 3.72 -13.67 0.11
CA PRO A 93 4.01 -13.88 -1.30
C PRO A 93 3.26 -12.88 -2.19
N LYS A 94 3.87 -12.53 -3.30
CA LYS A 94 3.30 -11.61 -4.28
C LYS A 94 1.88 -11.99 -4.67
N GLN A 95 1.64 -13.27 -4.94
CA GLN A 95 0.32 -13.73 -5.37
C GLN A 95 -0.78 -13.47 -4.37
N ASN A 96 -0.44 -13.44 -3.06
CA ASN A 96 -1.42 -13.10 -2.04
C ASN A 96 -1.84 -11.64 -2.17
N LEU A 97 -0.89 -10.74 -2.40
CA LEU A 97 -1.19 -9.32 -2.56
C LEU A 97 -1.98 -9.06 -3.83
N VAL A 98 -1.61 -9.74 -4.92
CA VAL A 98 -2.35 -9.63 -6.18
C VAL A 98 -3.79 -10.08 -6.00
N ALA A 99 -3.99 -11.21 -5.30
CA ALA A 99 -5.33 -11.73 -5.06
C ALA A 99 -6.18 -10.76 -4.23
N LEU A 100 -5.59 -10.10 -3.23
CA LEU A 100 -6.31 -9.11 -2.42
C LEU A 100 -6.77 -7.93 -3.28
N LEU A 101 -5.90 -7.46 -4.18
CA LEU A 101 -6.26 -6.39 -5.10
C LEU A 101 -7.35 -6.83 -6.07
N GLU A 102 -7.18 -7.99 -6.68
CA GLU A 102 -8.13 -8.48 -7.68
C GLU A 102 -9.52 -8.70 -7.11
N ALA A 103 -9.61 -9.02 -5.82
CA ALA A 103 -10.90 -9.20 -5.17
C ALA A 103 -11.74 -7.91 -5.17
N HIS A 104 -11.10 -6.75 -5.34
CA HIS A 104 -11.77 -5.46 -5.31
C HIS A 104 -11.72 -4.71 -6.63
N MET A 105 -11.28 -5.39 -7.70
CA MET A 105 -11.22 -4.84 -9.05
C MET A 105 -12.45 -5.27 -9.82
N GLY A 106 -13.28 -4.50 -10.12
CA GLY A 106 -14.43 -4.91 -10.84
C GLY A 106 -15.63 -4.11 -10.49
#